data_38130961bdf04328f298c5d3892f561e
#
_entry.id   38130961bdf04328f298c5d3892f561e
#
_cell.length_a   1.000
_cell.length_b   1.000
_cell.length_c   1.000
_cell.angle_alpha   90.00
_cell.angle_beta   90.00
_cell.angle_gamma   90.00
#
_symmetry.space_group_name_H-M   'P 1'
#
loop_
_entity.id
_entity.type
_entity.pdbx_description
1 polymer ?
#
loop_
_entity_poly.entity_id
_entity_poly.type
_entity_poly.pdbx_seq_one_letter_code
_entity_poly.pdbx_strand_id
1 'polypeptide(L)'
;MKHVKRFLALSLAAALLAGCVSCGNSDEKTSPTGGGSGVDSTGDGGTLRIAMTCAALPNTDSEPTEGQEGYRFVSFQLYDALVKWDASSETEAGKIIPGLATSWEQNPENPKRWTFHLREGVKFHDGTDFNADCVIFALDRVMNPDFEYYSTTCAASVGSFLANIESYAKVDDYTITIDTVQDNNAYLIYDLPYIMIPSMEAVKEKGDGFADAPVGSGPFRFVSKIAGQELV
;
A
#
# COMPACT_ATOMS: atom_id res chain seq x y z
N MET A 1 8.47 -22.59 -55.78
CA MET A 1 8.70 -21.81 -54.51
C MET A 1 7.63 -22.01 -53.44
N LYS A 2 6.41 -22.44 -53.74
CA LYS A 2 5.34 -22.64 -52.75
C LYS A 2 5.47 -23.97 -51.94
N HIS A 3 6.13 -24.96 -52.45
CA HIS A 3 6.29 -26.27 -51.84
C HIS A 3 7.44 -26.33 -50.82
N VAL A 4 8.49 -25.56 -50.99
CA VAL A 4 9.65 -25.51 -50.08
C VAL A 4 9.26 -24.87 -48.72
N LYS A 5 8.37 -23.87 -48.70
CA LYS A 5 7.90 -23.25 -47.45
C LYS A 5 7.01 -24.15 -46.58
N ARG A 6 6.34 -25.16 -47.16
CA ARG A 6 5.51 -26.12 -46.44
C ARG A 6 6.35 -27.23 -45.78
N PHE A 7 7.46 -27.61 -46.36
CA PHE A 7 8.37 -28.61 -45.79
C PHE A 7 9.18 -28.04 -44.62
N LEU A 8 9.54 -26.75 -44.65
CA LEU A 8 10.23 -26.11 -43.53
C LEU A 8 9.33 -25.93 -42.28
N ALA A 9 8.04 -25.68 -42.48
CA ALA A 9 7.08 -25.56 -41.39
C ALA A 9 6.78 -26.90 -40.67
N LEU A 10 6.80 -28.02 -41.42
CA LEU A 10 6.57 -29.33 -40.83
C LEU A 10 7.82 -29.87 -40.06
N SER A 11 9.01 -29.53 -40.51
CA SER A 11 10.24 -29.95 -39.80
C SER A 11 10.46 -29.19 -38.49
N LEU A 12 9.99 -27.97 -38.36
CA LEU A 12 10.09 -27.20 -37.10
C LEU A 12 9.07 -27.68 -36.05
N ALA A 13 7.89 -28.16 -36.48
CA ALA A 13 6.89 -28.72 -35.58
C ALA A 13 7.30 -30.10 -35.01
N ALA A 14 8.04 -30.90 -35.77
CA ALA A 14 8.52 -32.20 -35.31
C ALA A 14 9.68 -32.07 -34.31
N ALA A 15 10.47 -31.01 -34.37
CA ALA A 15 11.60 -30.81 -33.43
C ALA A 15 11.13 -30.35 -32.04
N LEU A 16 9.92 -29.77 -31.92
CA LEU A 16 9.35 -29.32 -30.61
C LEU A 16 8.66 -30.47 -29.85
N LEU A 17 8.38 -31.59 -30.47
CA LEU A 17 7.72 -32.76 -29.83
C LEU A 17 8.71 -33.79 -29.28
N ALA A 18 10.00 -33.68 -29.58
CA ALA A 18 11.03 -34.67 -29.16
C ALA A 18 11.74 -34.25 -27.84
N GLY A 19 11.40 -33.13 -27.23
CA GLY A 19 12.05 -32.60 -26.04
C GLY A 19 11.44 -32.98 -24.69
N CYS A 20 10.35 -33.75 -24.66
CA CYS A 20 9.61 -34.03 -23.41
C CYS A 20 9.69 -35.48 -22.90
N VAL A 21 10.67 -36.25 -23.31
CA VAL A 21 10.85 -37.60 -22.78
C VAL A 21 12.30 -37.77 -22.26
N SER A 22 12.53 -37.24 -21.07
CA SER A 22 13.62 -37.69 -20.19
C SER A 22 13.30 -37.28 -18.76
N CYS A 23 12.55 -38.10 -18.06
CA CYS A 23 12.65 -38.23 -16.62
C CYS A 23 12.50 -39.69 -16.28
N GLY A 24 13.62 -40.29 -15.94
CA GLY A 24 13.73 -41.68 -15.50
C GLY A 24 13.11 -41.86 -14.12
N ASN A 25 12.67 -43.04 -13.96
CA ASN A 25 12.06 -43.70 -12.83
C ASN A 25 12.88 -43.56 -11.54
N SER A 26 12.26 -43.15 -10.47
CA SER A 26 12.51 -43.67 -9.13
C SER A 26 11.25 -43.45 -8.27
N ASP A 27 10.73 -44.56 -7.79
CA ASP A 27 9.58 -44.65 -6.91
C ASP A 27 9.82 -43.88 -5.61
N GLU A 28 9.00 -42.86 -5.36
CA GLU A 28 8.62 -42.51 -3.99
C GLU A 28 7.28 -41.82 -4.01
N LYS A 29 6.27 -42.50 -3.46
CA LYS A 29 4.96 -41.98 -3.16
C LYS A 29 5.07 -40.89 -2.09
N THR A 30 4.90 -39.64 -2.45
CA THR A 30 4.40 -38.64 -1.51
C THR A 30 3.45 -37.71 -2.24
N SER A 31 2.17 -37.93 -1.98
CA SER A 31 1.12 -36.95 -2.24
C SER A 31 1.48 -35.68 -1.52
N PRO A 32 1.37 -34.48 -2.16
CA PRO A 32 1.39 -33.24 -1.40
C PRO A 32 0.02 -33.11 -0.72
N THR A 33 -0.08 -33.65 0.47
CA THR A 33 -1.11 -33.25 1.41
C THR A 33 -0.82 -31.80 1.73
N GLY A 34 -1.73 -30.88 1.40
CA GLY A 34 -1.72 -29.52 1.86
C GLY A 34 -1.76 -29.49 3.39
N GLY A 35 -0.59 -29.58 4.00
CA GLY A 35 -0.40 -29.35 5.42
C GLY A 35 -0.39 -27.86 5.66
N GLY A 36 -1.49 -27.31 6.13
CA GLY A 36 -1.47 -26.07 6.87
C GLY A 36 -0.57 -26.31 8.08
N SER A 37 0.68 -25.89 7.99
CA SER A 37 1.55 -25.81 9.16
C SER A 37 0.96 -24.78 10.08
N GLY A 38 0.28 -25.25 11.13
CA GLY A 38 -0.06 -24.40 12.25
C GLY A 38 1.24 -23.73 12.71
N VAL A 39 1.26 -22.41 12.67
CA VAL A 39 2.34 -21.63 13.22
C VAL A 39 2.29 -21.84 14.72
N ASP A 40 3.24 -22.59 15.24
CA ASP A 40 3.44 -22.73 16.66
C ASP A 40 3.89 -21.38 17.20
N SER A 41 3.00 -20.68 17.92
CA SER A 41 3.17 -19.30 18.37
C SER A 41 4.04 -19.16 19.64
N THR A 42 4.98 -20.06 19.82
CA THR A 42 5.94 -20.05 20.94
C THR A 42 7.37 -19.92 20.41
N GLY A 43 7.68 -18.88 19.67
CA GLY A 43 9.04 -18.73 19.18
C GLY A 43 9.40 -17.28 18.92
N ASP A 44 10.63 -16.96 19.15
CA ASP A 44 11.32 -15.79 18.64
C ASP A 44 10.89 -15.53 17.20
N GLY A 45 10.54 -14.26 16.90
CA GLY A 45 10.06 -13.85 15.60
C GLY A 45 10.97 -14.34 14.47
N GLY A 46 10.38 -15.07 13.53
CA GLY A 46 11.08 -15.56 12.34
C GLY A 46 11.17 -14.51 11.25
N THR A 47 11.85 -14.85 10.15
CA THR A 47 11.90 -14.00 8.95
C THR A 47 10.86 -14.48 7.94
N LEU A 48 9.91 -13.61 7.58
CA LEU A 48 9.02 -13.81 6.45
C LEU A 48 9.67 -13.23 5.19
N ARG A 49 9.85 -14.07 4.16
CA ARG A 49 10.33 -13.63 2.84
C ARG A 49 9.19 -13.65 1.85
N ILE A 50 8.93 -12.49 1.23
CA ILE A 50 7.88 -12.36 0.21
C ILE A 50 8.57 -12.09 -1.12
N ALA A 51 8.27 -12.92 -2.13
CA ALA A 51 8.67 -12.65 -3.50
C ALA A 51 7.51 -11.97 -4.22
N MET A 52 7.80 -10.88 -4.93
CA MET A 52 6.83 -10.14 -5.70
C MET A 52 7.24 -10.05 -7.17
N THR A 53 6.27 -10.06 -8.07
CA THR A 53 6.48 -9.91 -9.51
C THR A 53 6.21 -8.46 -9.91
N CYS A 54 7.18 -7.59 -9.77
CA CYS A 54 7.11 -6.22 -10.25
C CYS A 54 8.35 -5.87 -11.07
N ALA A 55 8.24 -4.87 -11.93
CA ALA A 55 9.35 -4.43 -12.77
C ALA A 55 10.50 -3.83 -11.96
N ALA A 56 10.16 -3.20 -10.82
CA ALA A 56 11.10 -2.66 -9.86
C ALA A 56 10.51 -2.77 -8.45
N LEU A 57 11.34 -2.68 -7.43
CA LEU A 57 10.86 -2.47 -6.06
C LEU A 57 10.12 -1.13 -6.01
N PRO A 58 8.91 -1.07 -5.43
CA PRO A 58 8.21 0.19 -5.22
C PRO A 58 9.08 1.21 -4.49
N ASN A 59 8.83 2.49 -4.70
CA ASN A 59 9.42 3.47 -3.81
C ASN A 59 8.86 3.27 -2.40
N THR A 60 9.61 3.68 -1.43
CA THR A 60 9.26 3.53 -0.01
C THR A 60 8.74 4.82 0.62
N ASP A 61 8.41 5.82 -0.19
CA ASP A 61 7.67 6.99 0.26
C ASP A 61 6.24 6.59 0.66
N SER A 62 5.49 7.48 1.27
CA SER A 62 4.14 7.21 1.74
C SER A 62 3.22 6.69 0.62
N GLU A 63 3.38 7.22 -0.58
CA GLU A 63 2.59 6.82 -1.74
C GLU A 63 3.45 6.09 -2.78
N PRO A 64 3.18 4.82 -3.06
CA PRO A 64 4.05 4.00 -3.88
C PRO A 64 3.85 4.26 -5.37
N THR A 65 4.89 3.96 -6.16
CA THR A 65 4.86 4.12 -7.61
C THR A 65 4.32 2.92 -8.38
N GLU A 66 4.33 1.72 -7.78
CA GLU A 66 3.96 0.47 -8.44
C GLU A 66 2.48 0.08 -8.22
N GLY A 67 1.58 1.06 -8.08
CA GLY A 67 0.15 0.85 -7.95
C GLY A 67 -0.21 -0.10 -6.81
N GLN A 68 -1.12 -1.04 -7.04
CA GLN A 68 -1.61 -1.95 -5.99
C GLN A 68 -0.52 -2.82 -5.36
N GLU A 69 0.52 -3.19 -6.10
CA GLU A 69 1.63 -3.96 -5.55
C GLU A 69 2.46 -3.10 -4.58
N GLY A 70 2.66 -1.83 -4.90
CA GLY A 70 3.31 -0.88 -4.01
C GLY A 70 2.53 -0.68 -2.71
N TYR A 71 1.22 -0.50 -2.77
CA TYR A 71 0.37 -0.42 -1.58
C TYR A 71 0.45 -1.69 -0.74
N ARG A 72 0.27 -2.85 -1.35
CA ARG A 72 0.22 -4.14 -0.66
C ARG A 72 1.52 -4.49 0.05
N PHE A 73 2.66 -4.31 -0.62
CA PHE A 73 3.96 -4.77 -0.12
C PHE A 73 4.78 -3.69 0.59
N VAL A 74 4.42 -2.43 0.43
CA VAL A 74 5.15 -1.30 1.04
C VAL A 74 4.24 -0.46 1.91
N SER A 75 3.26 0.25 1.30
CA SER A 75 2.54 1.29 2.03
C SER A 75 1.74 0.75 3.20
N PHE A 76 0.92 -0.30 3.00
CA PHE A 76 0.14 -0.92 4.07
C PHE A 76 1.00 -1.62 5.14
N GLN A 77 2.28 -1.80 4.88
CA GLN A 77 3.21 -2.41 5.84
C GLN A 77 3.94 -1.36 6.67
N LEU A 78 4.32 -0.23 6.07
CA LEU A 78 5.12 0.81 6.71
C LEU A 78 4.28 1.93 7.33
N TYR A 79 3.08 2.18 6.78
CA TYR A 79 2.24 3.31 7.14
C TYR A 79 0.85 2.89 7.58
N ASP A 80 0.14 3.82 8.19
CA ASP A 80 -1.28 3.76 8.44
C ASP A 80 -2.02 4.88 7.70
N ALA A 81 -3.29 4.63 7.39
CA ALA A 81 -4.24 5.61 6.87
C ALA A 81 -5.31 5.93 7.91
N LEU A 82 -6.16 6.93 7.65
CA LEU A 82 -7.28 7.27 8.54
C LEU A 82 -8.21 6.08 8.76
N VAL A 83 -8.51 5.36 7.71
CA VAL A 83 -9.34 4.15 7.74
C VAL A 83 -8.65 3.03 6.95
N LYS A 84 -9.03 1.79 7.16
CA LYS A 84 -8.40 0.62 6.56
C LYS A 84 -9.42 -0.32 5.93
N TRP A 85 -8.97 -1.13 5.00
CA TRP A 85 -9.71 -2.29 4.54
C TRP A 85 -9.54 -3.46 5.51
N ASP A 86 -10.65 -4.00 6.00
CA ASP A 86 -10.66 -5.32 6.64
C ASP A 86 -10.73 -6.40 5.55
N ALA A 87 -9.60 -7.03 5.30
CA ALA A 87 -9.46 -8.15 4.37
C ALA A 87 -9.25 -9.49 5.10
N SER A 88 -9.68 -9.61 6.36
CA SER A 88 -9.48 -10.80 7.18
C SER A 88 -10.36 -11.98 6.76
N SER A 89 -11.47 -11.74 6.05
CA SER A 89 -12.37 -12.77 5.56
C SER A 89 -12.05 -13.18 4.11
N GLU A 90 -11.98 -14.47 3.86
CA GLU A 90 -11.82 -15.01 2.49
C GLU A 90 -13.15 -15.07 1.73
N THR A 91 -14.28 -14.95 2.41
CA THR A 91 -15.62 -15.18 1.84
C THR A 91 -16.52 -13.96 1.87
N GLU A 92 -16.21 -12.95 2.69
CA GLU A 92 -16.97 -11.71 2.77
C GLU A 92 -16.24 -10.58 2.01
N ALA A 93 -17.03 -9.65 1.48
CA ALA A 93 -16.47 -8.41 0.92
C ALA A 93 -15.74 -7.62 2.01
N GLY A 94 -14.60 -7.03 1.66
CA GLY A 94 -13.86 -6.16 2.58
C GLY A 94 -14.73 -5.01 3.09
N LYS A 95 -14.56 -4.66 4.36
CA LYS A 95 -15.26 -3.56 5.04
C LYS A 95 -14.26 -2.48 5.40
N ILE A 96 -14.72 -1.25 5.47
CA ILE A 96 -13.92 -0.16 6.02
C ILE A 96 -13.98 -0.21 7.55
N ILE A 97 -12.81 -0.22 8.16
CA ILE A 97 -12.63 -0.25 9.62
C ILE A 97 -11.76 0.93 10.08
N PRO A 98 -11.81 1.30 11.37
CA PRO A 98 -10.93 2.30 11.95
C PRO A 98 -9.44 2.01 11.73
N GLY A 99 -8.70 3.06 11.35
CA GLY A 99 -7.25 3.11 11.29
C GLY A 99 -6.70 4.13 12.29
N LEU A 100 -6.10 5.21 11.79
CA LEU A 100 -5.71 6.37 12.60
C LEU A 100 -6.92 7.22 13.04
N ALA A 101 -8.05 7.16 12.34
CA ALA A 101 -9.33 7.62 12.86
C ALA A 101 -10.03 6.50 13.63
N THR A 102 -10.61 6.83 14.78
CA THR A 102 -11.39 5.91 15.60
C THR A 102 -12.85 5.87 15.20
N SER A 103 -13.35 6.99 14.64
CA SER A 103 -14.70 7.14 14.13
C SER A 103 -14.77 8.30 13.14
N TRP A 104 -15.85 8.31 12.37
CA TRP A 104 -16.15 9.40 11.44
C TRP A 104 -17.66 9.52 11.27
N GLU A 105 -18.12 10.72 10.95
CA GLU A 105 -19.51 11.02 10.64
C GLU A 105 -19.62 12.06 9.54
N GLN A 106 -20.69 11.99 8.80
CA GLN A 106 -21.08 13.03 7.85
C GLN A 106 -21.96 14.05 8.54
N ASN A 107 -21.72 15.34 8.29
CA ASN A 107 -22.52 16.41 8.86
C ASN A 107 -23.92 16.44 8.20
N PRO A 108 -25.02 16.28 8.95
CA PRO A 108 -26.37 16.24 8.37
C PRO A 108 -26.83 17.59 7.81
N GLU A 109 -26.24 18.70 8.26
CA GLU A 109 -26.56 20.05 7.77
C GLU A 109 -25.68 20.49 6.60
N ASN A 110 -24.51 19.85 6.44
CA ASN A 110 -23.61 20.03 5.30
C ASN A 110 -23.16 18.67 4.78
N PRO A 111 -23.88 18.09 3.80
CA PRO A 111 -23.65 16.72 3.32
C PRO A 111 -22.33 16.53 2.56
N LYS A 112 -21.57 17.59 2.32
CA LYS A 112 -20.19 17.50 1.83
C LYS A 112 -19.19 17.23 2.95
N ARG A 113 -19.49 17.65 4.18
CA ARG A 113 -18.55 17.62 5.30
C ARG A 113 -18.53 16.30 6.03
N TRP A 114 -17.35 15.74 6.14
CA TRP A 114 -17.03 14.60 6.98
C TRP A 114 -16.14 15.05 8.13
N THR A 115 -16.44 14.60 9.35
CA THR A 115 -15.61 14.78 10.54
C THR A 115 -14.95 13.47 10.92
N PHE A 116 -13.66 13.51 11.21
CA PHE A 116 -12.87 12.34 11.62
C PHE A 116 -12.31 12.58 13.01
N HIS A 117 -12.57 11.67 13.95
CA HIS A 117 -11.99 11.67 15.29
C HIS A 117 -10.76 10.77 15.29
N LEU A 118 -9.61 11.34 15.61
CA LEU A 118 -8.32 10.68 15.49
C LEU A 118 -7.98 9.88 16.75
N ARG A 119 -7.13 8.88 16.60
CA ARG A 119 -6.63 8.06 17.68
C ARG A 119 -5.53 8.78 18.44
N GLU A 120 -5.70 8.90 19.76
CA GLU A 120 -4.69 9.46 20.65
C GLU A 120 -3.59 8.44 20.99
N GLY A 121 -2.40 8.93 21.33
CA GLY A 121 -1.28 8.13 21.83
C GLY A 121 -0.57 7.27 20.77
N VAL A 122 -0.87 7.44 19.48
CA VAL A 122 -0.15 6.79 18.40
C VAL A 122 1.24 7.41 18.26
N LYS A 123 2.25 6.56 18.07
CA LYS A 123 3.63 6.96 17.78
C LYS A 123 4.05 6.47 16.41
N PHE A 124 4.77 7.32 15.70
CA PHE A 124 5.51 6.89 14.52
C PHE A 124 6.74 6.06 14.91
N HIS A 125 7.37 5.41 13.94
CA HIS A 125 8.52 4.55 14.16
C HIS A 125 9.76 5.29 14.71
N ASP A 126 9.84 6.59 14.54
CA ASP A 126 10.86 7.49 15.11
C ASP A 126 10.55 7.95 16.54
N GLY A 127 9.36 7.58 17.07
CA GLY A 127 8.90 7.93 18.41
C GLY A 127 8.14 9.26 18.48
N THR A 128 8.00 10.01 17.39
CA THR A 128 7.21 11.24 17.33
C THR A 128 5.71 10.95 17.45
N ASP A 129 4.95 11.95 17.93
CA ASP A 129 3.51 11.81 18.16
C ASP A 129 2.70 12.03 16.89
N PHE A 130 1.66 11.23 16.71
CA PHE A 130 0.62 11.44 15.71
C PHE A 130 -0.47 12.36 16.27
N ASN A 131 -0.91 13.32 15.45
CA ASN A 131 -2.05 14.19 15.71
C ASN A 131 -2.64 14.74 14.40
N ALA A 132 -3.59 15.66 14.48
CA ALA A 132 -4.25 16.27 13.33
C ALA A 132 -3.27 17.03 12.40
N ASP A 133 -2.20 17.62 12.93
CA ASP A 133 -1.21 18.32 12.11
C ASP A 133 -0.50 17.35 11.16
N CYS A 134 -0.27 16.10 11.57
CA CYS A 134 0.31 15.06 10.71
C CYS A 134 -0.60 14.71 9.53
N VAL A 135 -1.93 14.70 9.76
CA VAL A 135 -2.91 14.43 8.69
C VAL A 135 -2.97 15.61 7.71
N ILE A 136 -3.06 16.83 8.21
CA ILE A 136 -3.06 18.04 7.37
C ILE A 136 -1.76 18.10 6.55
N PHE A 137 -0.61 17.84 7.18
CA PHE A 137 0.69 17.79 6.51
C PHE A 137 0.71 16.73 5.37
N ALA A 138 0.17 15.54 5.62
CA ALA A 138 0.12 14.47 4.62
C ALA A 138 -0.78 14.86 3.42
N LEU A 139 -1.92 15.51 3.67
CA LEU A 139 -2.81 16.00 2.62
C LEU A 139 -2.17 17.17 1.85
N ASP A 140 -1.56 18.14 2.54
CA ASP A 140 -0.81 19.23 1.88
C ASP A 140 0.31 18.69 1.00
N ARG A 141 0.99 17.63 1.44
CA ARG A 141 2.09 17.02 0.71
C ARG A 141 1.68 16.46 -0.66
N VAL A 142 0.42 16.11 -0.85
CA VAL A 142 -0.10 15.52 -2.09
C VAL A 142 -1.14 16.39 -2.82
N MET A 143 -1.71 17.41 -2.16
CA MET A 143 -2.78 18.23 -2.74
C MET A 143 -2.39 19.71 -2.94
N ASN A 144 -1.38 20.22 -2.23
CA ASN A 144 -1.01 21.63 -2.28
C ASN A 144 0.34 21.84 -2.99
N PRO A 145 0.36 22.19 -4.29
CA PRO A 145 1.61 22.39 -5.03
C PRO A 145 2.52 23.51 -4.49
N ASP A 146 1.98 24.43 -3.69
CA ASP A 146 2.74 25.53 -3.07
C ASP A 146 3.31 25.15 -1.70
N PHE A 147 3.03 23.94 -1.22
CA PHE A 147 3.55 23.43 0.05
C PHE A 147 5.04 23.06 -0.06
N GLU A 148 5.85 23.51 0.91
CA GLU A 148 7.30 23.28 0.92
C GLU A 148 7.70 21.81 0.72
N TYR A 149 6.90 20.89 1.28
CA TYR A 149 7.15 19.43 1.23
C TYR A 149 6.28 18.71 0.20
N TYR A 150 5.73 19.42 -0.78
CA TYR A 150 4.91 18.81 -1.82
C TYR A 150 5.69 17.77 -2.62
N SER A 151 5.11 16.58 -2.76
CA SER A 151 5.70 15.49 -3.53
C SER A 151 4.93 15.24 -4.82
N THR A 152 5.50 15.63 -5.95
CA THR A 152 4.91 15.37 -7.27
C THR A 152 4.71 13.88 -7.54
N THR A 153 5.63 13.04 -7.05
CA THR A 153 5.55 11.58 -7.20
C THR A 153 4.38 11.01 -6.39
N CYS A 154 4.29 11.37 -5.12
CA CYS A 154 3.18 10.92 -4.27
C CYS A 154 1.83 11.44 -4.80
N ALA A 155 1.74 12.72 -5.15
CA ALA A 155 0.54 13.34 -5.72
C ALA A 155 0.07 12.63 -7.01
N ALA A 156 1.00 12.25 -7.88
CA ALA A 156 0.68 11.49 -9.09
C ALA A 156 0.15 10.08 -8.78
N SER A 157 0.68 9.43 -7.74
CA SER A 157 0.25 8.07 -7.32
C SER A 157 -1.17 8.05 -6.76
N VAL A 158 -1.55 9.06 -5.97
CA VAL A 158 -2.86 9.11 -5.30
C VAL A 158 -3.90 10.01 -5.98
N GLY A 159 -3.57 10.64 -7.08
CA GLY A 159 -4.40 11.68 -7.72
C GLY A 159 -5.86 11.27 -7.95
N SER A 160 -6.12 10.01 -8.30
CA SER A 160 -7.48 9.50 -8.49
C SER A 160 -8.27 9.40 -7.17
N PHE A 161 -7.62 9.11 -6.06
CA PHE A 161 -8.22 9.01 -4.73
C PHE A 161 -8.48 10.40 -4.11
N LEU A 162 -7.68 11.40 -4.49
CA LEU A 162 -7.84 12.78 -4.04
C LEU A 162 -8.96 13.54 -4.76
N ALA A 163 -9.42 13.05 -5.92
CA ALA A 163 -10.38 13.74 -6.78
C ALA A 163 -11.73 14.06 -6.10
N ASN A 164 -12.07 13.35 -5.03
CA ASN A 164 -13.29 13.55 -4.26
C ASN A 164 -13.12 14.58 -3.13
N ILE A 165 -11.92 15.05 -2.83
CA ILE A 165 -11.62 15.99 -1.75
C ILE A 165 -11.61 17.42 -2.31
N GLU A 166 -12.48 18.28 -1.75
CA GLU A 166 -12.53 19.72 -2.08
C GLU A 166 -11.65 20.53 -1.13
N SER A 167 -11.74 20.24 0.18
CA SER A 167 -10.95 20.92 1.20
C SER A 167 -10.83 20.06 2.46
N TYR A 168 -9.89 20.44 3.31
CA TYR A 168 -9.70 19.80 4.62
C TYR A 168 -9.21 20.82 5.63
N ALA A 169 -9.49 20.56 6.92
CA ALA A 169 -9.10 21.47 8.00
C ALA A 169 -8.91 20.72 9.33
N LYS A 170 -7.95 21.19 10.11
CA LYS A 170 -7.81 20.85 11.52
C LYS A 170 -8.90 21.59 12.31
N VAL A 171 -9.61 20.85 13.17
CA VAL A 171 -10.57 21.41 14.14
C VAL A 171 -9.89 21.56 15.51
N ASP A 172 -9.24 20.50 15.96
CA ASP A 172 -8.41 20.44 17.17
C ASP A 172 -7.30 19.40 16.98
N ASP A 173 -6.56 19.05 18.04
CA ASP A 173 -5.40 18.14 17.93
C ASP A 173 -5.76 16.72 17.52
N TYR A 174 -7.03 16.32 17.68
CA TYR A 174 -7.50 14.96 17.36
C TYR A 174 -8.81 14.97 16.56
N THR A 175 -9.14 16.08 15.93
CA THR A 175 -10.33 16.19 15.07
C THR A 175 -9.97 16.96 13.79
N ILE A 176 -10.33 16.37 12.65
CA ILE A 176 -10.23 17.03 11.34
C ILE A 176 -11.56 16.97 10.61
N THR A 177 -11.73 17.86 9.65
CA THR A 177 -12.80 17.79 8.67
C THR A 177 -12.24 17.65 7.27
N ILE A 178 -12.98 16.90 6.41
CA ILE A 178 -12.75 16.80 4.97
C ILE A 178 -14.08 17.14 4.29
N ASP A 179 -14.06 18.12 3.41
CA ASP A 179 -15.21 18.45 2.57
C ASP A 179 -15.04 17.82 1.20
N THR A 180 -16.09 17.17 0.70
CA THR A 180 -16.09 16.52 -0.60
C THR A 180 -16.60 17.45 -1.71
N VAL A 181 -16.17 17.22 -2.94
CA VAL A 181 -16.60 18.00 -4.12
C VAL A 181 -18.12 17.93 -4.30
N GLN A 182 -18.73 16.78 -4.02
CA GLN A 182 -20.17 16.55 -4.17
C GLN A 182 -20.81 16.16 -2.84
N ASP A 183 -22.10 16.48 -2.70
CA ASP A 183 -22.91 16.08 -1.55
C ASP A 183 -23.02 14.56 -1.45
N ASN A 184 -23.04 14.06 -0.21
CA ASN A 184 -23.23 12.64 0.10
C ASN A 184 -22.23 11.70 -0.60
N ASN A 185 -21.00 12.17 -0.80
CA ASN A 185 -19.96 11.38 -1.47
C ASN A 185 -19.41 10.27 -0.57
N ALA A 186 -20.05 9.10 -0.62
CA ALA A 186 -19.62 7.92 0.13
C ALA A 186 -18.28 7.33 -0.37
N TYR A 187 -17.82 7.70 -1.57
CA TYR A 187 -16.53 7.20 -2.10
C TYR A 187 -15.34 7.68 -1.30
N LEU A 188 -15.43 8.84 -0.63
CA LEU A 188 -14.36 9.35 0.24
C LEU A 188 -13.83 8.26 1.18
N ILE A 189 -14.73 7.53 1.87
CA ILE A 189 -14.34 6.51 2.84
C ILE A 189 -13.60 5.33 2.18
N TYR A 190 -13.86 5.05 0.91
CA TYR A 190 -13.20 3.99 0.16
C TYR A 190 -11.87 4.44 -0.48
N ASP A 191 -11.67 5.76 -0.65
CA ASP A 191 -10.45 6.35 -1.17
C ASP A 191 -9.40 6.57 -0.06
N LEU A 192 -9.84 6.93 1.15
CA LEU A 192 -8.95 7.24 2.29
C LEU A 192 -8.01 6.09 2.72
N PRO A 193 -8.31 4.79 2.55
CA PRO A 193 -7.34 3.73 2.84
C PRO A 193 -6.06 3.78 1.99
N TYR A 194 -6.06 4.53 0.91
CA TYR A 194 -4.92 4.67 -0.01
C TYR A 194 -4.12 5.96 0.24
N ILE A 195 -4.51 6.78 1.21
CA ILE A 195 -3.81 8.01 1.58
C ILE A 195 -3.05 7.76 2.88
N MET A 196 -1.74 7.53 2.75
CA MET A 196 -0.87 7.16 3.87
C MET A 196 -0.40 8.39 4.64
N ILE A 197 -0.26 8.24 5.96
CA ILE A 197 0.20 9.32 6.83
C ILE A 197 1.66 9.02 7.24
N PRO A 198 2.65 9.73 6.69
CA PRO A 198 4.05 9.63 7.10
C PRO A 198 4.32 10.42 8.37
N SER A 199 5.44 10.14 9.05
CA SER A 199 5.96 11.02 10.09
C SER A 199 6.30 12.39 9.48
N MET A 200 5.59 13.42 9.93
CA MET A 200 5.81 14.80 9.52
C MET A 200 7.24 15.25 9.83
N GLU A 201 7.75 14.93 11.00
CA GLU A 201 9.08 15.32 11.42
C GLU A 201 10.17 14.62 10.60
N ALA A 202 9.99 13.34 10.28
CA ALA A 202 10.93 12.63 9.41
C ALA A 202 10.94 13.15 7.98
N VAL A 203 9.77 13.57 7.43
CA VAL A 203 9.71 14.21 6.10
C VAL A 203 10.44 15.56 6.13
N LYS A 204 10.23 16.39 7.16
CA LYS A 204 10.89 17.69 7.32
C LYS A 204 12.42 17.53 7.46
N GLU A 205 12.88 16.53 8.24
CA GLU A 205 14.29 16.28 8.47
C GLU A 205 15.01 15.78 7.21
N LYS A 206 14.37 14.86 6.46
CA LYS A 206 15.03 14.13 5.37
C LYS A 206 14.77 14.73 3.98
N GLY A 207 13.72 15.52 3.82
CA GLY A 207 13.35 16.09 2.53
C GLY A 207 13.23 15.02 1.43
N ASP A 208 13.92 15.22 0.31
CA ASP A 208 13.94 14.28 -0.83
C ASP A 208 14.51 12.89 -0.47
N GLY A 209 15.28 12.79 0.61
CA GLY A 209 15.82 11.52 1.11
C GLY A 209 14.82 10.69 1.93
N PHE A 210 13.59 11.18 2.15
CA PHE A 210 12.61 10.46 2.95
C PHE A 210 12.28 9.07 2.38
N ALA A 211 12.20 8.95 1.05
CA ALA A 211 11.94 7.68 0.37
C ALA A 211 13.07 6.63 0.53
N ASP A 212 14.26 7.03 0.96
CA ASP A 212 15.38 6.11 1.22
C ASP A 212 15.43 5.62 2.68
N ALA A 213 14.74 6.31 3.58
CA ALA A 213 14.63 5.95 4.99
C ALA A 213 13.27 6.36 5.56
N PRO A 214 12.19 5.73 5.08
CA PRO A 214 10.81 6.09 5.40
C PRO A 214 10.47 5.84 6.86
N VAL A 215 9.55 6.66 7.38
CA VAL A 215 9.04 6.55 8.74
C VAL A 215 7.51 6.66 8.71
N GLY A 216 6.85 5.61 9.13
CA GLY A 216 5.40 5.54 9.29
C GLY A 216 5.00 5.06 10.68
N SER A 217 3.74 4.64 10.81
CA SER A 217 3.16 4.06 12.02
C SER A 217 2.62 2.64 11.80
N GLY A 218 2.90 2.05 10.64
CA GLY A 218 2.42 0.74 10.24
C GLY A 218 3.01 -0.42 11.06
N PRO A 219 2.57 -1.66 10.77
CA PRO A 219 2.98 -2.83 11.55
C PRO A 219 4.46 -3.20 11.41
N PHE A 220 5.14 -2.74 10.37
CA PHE A 220 6.55 -3.00 10.11
C PHE A 220 7.35 -1.71 10.01
N ARG A 221 8.61 -1.77 10.45
CA ARG A 221 9.58 -0.67 10.37
C ARG A 221 10.55 -0.95 9.23
N PHE A 222 10.85 0.08 8.44
CA PHE A 222 11.90 0.02 7.43
C PHE A 222 13.28 -0.15 8.09
N VAL A 223 14.09 -1.02 7.50
CA VAL A 223 15.47 -1.26 7.93
C VAL A 223 16.45 -0.88 6.81
N SER A 224 16.26 -1.42 5.61
CA SER A 224 17.15 -1.18 4.49
C SER A 224 16.50 -1.51 3.15
N LYS A 225 17.08 -0.97 2.07
CA LYS A 225 16.66 -1.24 0.69
C LYS A 225 17.90 -1.41 -0.19
N ILE A 226 17.93 -2.47 -0.96
CA ILE A 226 18.89 -2.66 -2.05
C ILE A 226 18.11 -2.59 -3.36
N ALA A 227 18.37 -1.55 -4.15
CA ALA A 227 17.62 -1.27 -5.37
C ALA A 227 17.58 -2.50 -6.31
N GLY A 228 16.39 -2.89 -6.74
CA GLY A 228 16.16 -4.05 -7.62
C GLY A 228 16.39 -5.42 -7.00
N GLN A 229 16.62 -5.51 -5.68
CA GLN A 229 16.93 -6.78 -5.02
C GLN A 229 16.03 -7.06 -3.81
N GLU A 230 16.06 -6.20 -2.80
CA GLU A 230 15.33 -6.46 -1.55
C GLU A 230 14.94 -5.18 -0.81
N LEU A 231 13.89 -5.31 -0.02
CA LEU A 231 13.41 -4.37 0.98
C LEU A 231 13.29 -5.12 2.32
N VAL A 232 13.90 -4.60 3.38
CA VAL A 232 13.89 -5.20 4.72
C VAL A 232 13.20 -4.27 5.71
#